data_b6f0b7bc16a906345eab350ac42bbe18
#
_entry.id   b6f0b7bc16a906345eab350ac42bbe18
#
_cell.length_a   1.000
_cell.length_b   1.000
_cell.length_c   1.000
_cell.angle_alpha   90.00
_cell.angle_beta   90.00
_cell.angle_gamma   90.00
#
_symmetry.space_group_name_H-M   'P 1'
#
loop_
_entity.id
_entity.type
_entity.pdbx_description
1 polymer ?
#
loop_
_entity_poly.entity_id
_entity_poly.type
_entity_poly.pdbx_seq_one_letter_code
_entity_poly.pdbx_strand_id
1 'polypeptide(L)'
;MNQTELAPGVWHLEEDYRVYCTLVQGKDLAILWDTGQGKQDLAAYLAERVRTPYLVCNSHGHADHIGGNFRFSGVYAHPADWPLLEAHARMTGRDWHAAPLEAGMSADLGGRRVKVASLAGHTRGSVGLLLEDEGLLLAGDGLNPTLLMLGPEAASFAQLRTTLEAVEQLPFERYLASHAPRPIAKAQVGVHLRHL
;
A
#
# COMPACT_ATOMS: atom_id res chain seq x y z
N MET A 1 -13.64 11.97 7.87
CA MET A 1 -12.90 10.73 7.57
C MET A 1 -12.83 9.88 8.83
N ASN A 2 -13.29 8.61 8.74
CA ASN A 2 -13.16 7.66 9.84
C ASN A 2 -11.71 7.22 9.97
N GLN A 3 -11.24 7.01 11.20
CA GLN A 3 -9.87 6.58 11.45
C GLN A 3 -9.82 5.60 12.62
N THR A 4 -8.92 4.63 12.56
CA THR A 4 -8.67 3.64 13.61
C THR A 4 -7.18 3.53 13.85
N GLU A 5 -6.74 3.64 15.10
CA GLU A 5 -5.35 3.36 15.45
C GLU A 5 -5.18 1.84 15.64
N LEU A 6 -4.32 1.22 14.82
CA LEU A 6 -4.06 -0.22 14.81
C LEU A 6 -2.90 -0.61 15.74
N ALA A 7 -1.95 0.31 15.91
CA ALA A 7 -0.82 0.28 16.83
C ALA A 7 -0.38 1.74 17.08
N PRO A 8 0.38 2.05 18.11
CA PRO A 8 0.83 3.42 18.38
C PRO A 8 1.45 4.07 17.14
N GLY A 9 0.81 5.13 16.61
CA GLY A 9 1.25 5.84 15.40
C GLY A 9 0.97 5.14 14.07
N VAL A 10 0.19 4.04 14.05
CA VAL A 10 -0.29 3.38 12.81
C VAL A 10 -1.78 3.61 12.68
N TRP A 11 -2.16 4.48 11.78
CA TRP A 11 -3.54 4.93 11.58
C TRP A 11 -4.12 4.41 10.28
N HIS A 12 -5.21 3.66 10.38
CA HIS A 12 -6.00 3.20 9.23
C HIS A 12 -7.11 4.21 8.97
N LEU A 13 -7.10 4.79 7.77
CA LEU A 13 -7.91 5.94 7.38
C LEU A 13 -8.90 5.50 6.30
N GLU A 14 -10.20 5.54 6.59
CA GLU A 14 -11.23 5.33 5.58
C GLU A 14 -11.36 6.59 4.71
N GLU A 15 -10.76 6.55 3.52
CA GLU A 15 -10.74 7.69 2.61
C GLU A 15 -12.10 7.85 1.92
N ASP A 16 -12.65 6.77 1.36
CA ASP A 16 -14.00 6.71 0.80
C ASP A 16 -14.44 5.27 0.61
N TYR A 17 -15.71 4.96 0.95
CA TYR A 17 -16.46 3.74 0.62
C TYR A 17 -15.64 2.43 0.66
N ARG A 18 -15.04 2.13 1.81
CA ARG A 18 -14.14 0.98 2.04
C ARG A 18 -12.84 1.04 1.23
N VAL A 19 -12.37 2.20 0.87
CA VAL A 19 -11.01 2.40 0.41
C VAL A 19 -10.23 3.01 1.56
N TYR A 20 -9.16 2.36 1.95
CA TYR A 20 -8.39 2.75 3.11
C TYR A 20 -6.96 3.10 2.72
N CYS A 21 -6.47 4.19 3.31
CA CYS A 21 -5.07 4.56 3.35
C CYS A 21 -4.49 4.28 4.73
N THR A 22 -3.18 4.18 4.86
CA THR A 22 -2.57 3.96 6.17
C THR A 22 -1.46 4.98 6.41
N LEU A 23 -1.56 5.73 7.51
CA LEU A 23 -0.48 6.60 7.99
C LEU A 23 0.36 5.82 9.01
N VAL A 24 1.66 5.71 8.74
CA VAL A 24 2.66 5.10 9.63
C VAL A 24 3.61 6.18 10.11
N GLN A 25 3.60 6.47 11.41
CA GLN A 25 4.44 7.51 12.01
C GLN A 25 5.59 6.88 12.80
N GLY A 26 6.81 7.35 12.54
CA GLY A 26 7.95 7.17 13.39
C GLY A 26 8.36 8.49 14.06
N LYS A 27 9.48 8.50 14.78
CA LYS A 27 9.98 9.70 15.45
C LYS A 27 10.60 10.70 14.47
N ASP A 28 11.19 10.21 13.36
CA ASP A 28 11.99 11.01 12.44
C ASP A 28 11.36 11.10 11.04
N LEU A 29 10.53 10.14 10.65
CA LEU A 29 9.90 10.04 9.34
C LEU A 29 8.52 9.39 9.47
N ALA A 30 7.58 9.78 8.59
CA ALA A 30 6.30 9.13 8.43
C ALA A 30 6.10 8.62 7.00
N ILE A 31 5.20 7.66 6.81
CA ILE A 31 4.78 7.16 5.49
C ILE A 31 3.26 7.24 5.41
N LEU A 32 2.75 7.86 4.36
CA LEU A 32 1.38 7.68 3.92
C LEU A 32 1.35 6.56 2.86
N TRP A 33 0.68 5.47 3.16
CA TRP A 33 0.49 4.31 2.29
C TRP A 33 -0.85 4.42 1.59
N ASP A 34 -0.83 4.62 0.26
CA ASP A 34 -1.92 4.97 -0.63
C ASP A 34 -2.54 6.36 -0.38
N THR A 35 -3.25 6.86 -1.38
CA THR A 35 -3.87 8.18 -1.36
C THR A 35 -5.37 8.14 -1.67
N GLY A 36 -5.94 6.93 -1.77
CA GLY A 36 -7.35 6.72 -2.00
C GLY A 36 -7.84 7.21 -3.37
N GLN A 37 -9.13 7.47 -3.47
CA GLN A 37 -9.77 8.03 -4.66
C GLN A 37 -9.53 9.54 -4.83
N GLY A 38 -8.88 10.19 -3.84
CA GLY A 38 -8.62 11.63 -3.83
C GLY A 38 -9.82 12.49 -3.43
N LYS A 39 -10.82 11.89 -2.80
CA LYS A 39 -12.01 12.62 -2.29
C LYS A 39 -11.73 13.35 -1.00
N GLN A 40 -10.93 12.75 -0.11
CA GLN A 40 -10.47 13.40 1.12
C GLN A 40 -9.20 14.21 0.88
N ASP A 41 -9.03 15.29 1.62
CA ASP A 41 -7.79 16.06 1.59
C ASP A 41 -6.77 15.48 2.57
N LEU A 42 -6.08 14.40 2.14
CA LEU A 42 -5.05 13.76 2.94
C LEU A 42 -3.83 14.66 3.16
N ALA A 43 -3.54 15.60 2.26
CA ALA A 43 -2.45 16.56 2.47
C ALA A 43 -2.76 17.51 3.63
N ALA A 44 -3.97 18.07 3.70
CA ALA A 44 -4.42 18.86 4.83
C ALA A 44 -4.45 18.02 6.13
N TYR A 45 -4.93 16.77 6.05
CA TYR A 45 -4.93 15.85 7.19
C TYR A 45 -3.52 15.62 7.76
N LEU A 46 -2.52 15.39 6.88
CA LEU A 46 -1.13 15.24 7.31
C LEU A 46 -0.56 16.53 7.90
N ALA A 47 -0.83 17.69 7.28
CA ALA A 47 -0.34 18.98 7.77
C ALA A 47 -0.78 19.29 9.20
N GLU A 48 -1.96 18.82 9.61
CA GLU A 48 -2.45 18.98 10.98
C GLU A 48 -1.80 18.02 11.99
N ARG A 49 -1.40 16.82 11.57
CA ARG A 49 -1.04 15.70 12.48
C ARG A 49 0.40 15.28 12.43
N VAL A 50 1.07 15.43 11.29
CA VAL A 50 2.45 14.98 11.09
C VAL A 50 3.40 16.17 11.21
N ARG A 51 4.39 16.05 12.09
CA ARG A 51 5.40 17.11 12.32
C ARG A 51 6.79 16.75 11.77
N THR A 52 6.96 15.50 11.41
CA THR A 52 8.18 14.98 10.76
C THR A 52 8.06 15.09 9.23
N PRO A 53 9.15 15.02 8.48
CA PRO A 53 9.10 14.70 7.05
C PRO A 53 8.24 13.44 6.81
N TYR A 54 7.63 13.34 5.63
CA TYR A 54 6.88 12.16 5.26
C TYR A 54 7.09 11.77 3.79
N LEU A 55 6.92 10.50 3.50
CA LEU A 55 6.90 9.93 2.16
C LEU A 55 5.47 9.50 1.84
N VAL A 56 5.09 9.61 0.56
CA VAL A 56 3.84 9.07 0.04
C VAL A 56 4.18 7.89 -0.84
N CYS A 57 3.66 6.71 -0.50
CA CYS A 57 3.96 5.46 -1.19
C CYS A 57 2.66 4.81 -1.67
N ASN A 58 2.63 4.33 -2.90
CA ASN A 58 1.48 3.61 -3.44
C ASN A 58 1.74 2.11 -3.43
N SER A 59 0.77 1.34 -2.97
CA SER A 59 0.77 -0.11 -2.98
C SER A 59 0.73 -0.66 -4.40
N HIS A 60 0.01 0.00 -5.29
CA HIS A 60 -0.11 -0.31 -6.72
C HIS A 60 -0.77 0.85 -7.48
N GLY A 61 -0.96 0.69 -8.82
CA GLY A 61 -1.32 1.78 -9.72
C GLY A 61 -2.81 1.99 -9.99
N HIS A 62 -3.76 1.33 -9.30
CA HIS A 62 -5.18 1.55 -9.56
C HIS A 62 -5.69 2.88 -9.01
N ALA A 63 -6.71 3.43 -9.68
CA ALA A 63 -7.20 4.79 -9.48
C ALA A 63 -7.68 5.08 -8.05
N ASP A 64 -8.19 4.08 -7.36
CA ASP A 64 -8.67 4.19 -5.98
C ASP A 64 -7.56 4.10 -4.92
N HIS A 65 -6.29 3.93 -5.37
CA HIS A 65 -5.10 3.98 -4.52
C HIS A 65 -4.20 5.17 -4.81
N ILE A 66 -4.29 5.72 -6.03
CA ILE A 66 -3.45 6.82 -6.50
C ILE A 66 -4.22 8.12 -6.75
N GLY A 67 -5.54 8.10 -6.57
CA GLY A 67 -6.42 9.21 -6.92
C GLY A 67 -6.13 10.52 -6.20
N GLY A 68 -5.52 10.48 -5.02
CA GLY A 68 -5.10 11.65 -4.25
C GLY A 68 -3.64 12.08 -4.49
N ASN A 69 -2.86 11.39 -5.34
CA ASN A 69 -1.44 11.69 -5.59
C ASN A 69 -1.18 13.14 -5.99
N PHE A 70 -2.09 13.75 -6.75
CA PHE A 70 -1.99 15.14 -7.22
C PHE A 70 -1.89 16.19 -6.10
N ARG A 71 -2.18 15.81 -4.85
CA ARG A 71 -2.06 16.70 -3.69
C ARG A 71 -0.65 16.74 -3.11
N PHE A 72 0.26 15.93 -3.64
CA PHE A 72 1.62 15.77 -3.17
C PHE A 72 2.62 16.09 -4.30
N SER A 73 3.78 16.62 -3.94
CA SER A 73 4.83 16.98 -4.91
C SER A 73 5.51 15.77 -5.56
N GLY A 74 5.39 14.59 -4.96
CA GLY A 74 5.94 13.35 -5.48
C GLY A 74 5.48 12.15 -4.66
N VAL A 75 5.49 10.98 -5.30
CA VAL A 75 5.07 9.72 -4.72
C VAL A 75 6.10 8.64 -5.03
N TYR A 76 6.10 7.57 -4.25
CA TYR A 76 6.87 6.36 -4.53
C TYR A 76 5.91 5.27 -5.00
N ALA A 77 6.21 4.66 -6.16
CA ALA A 77 5.42 3.57 -6.73
C ALA A 77 6.32 2.61 -7.50
N HIS A 78 5.91 1.34 -7.59
CA HIS A 78 6.70 0.35 -8.31
C HIS A 78 6.73 0.67 -9.82
N PRO A 79 7.91 0.64 -10.49
CA PRO A 79 8.04 1.01 -11.91
C PRO A 79 7.13 0.25 -12.87
N ALA A 80 6.79 -1.01 -12.57
CA ALA A 80 5.88 -1.81 -13.41
C ALA A 80 4.45 -1.22 -13.47
N ASP A 81 4.06 -0.39 -12.52
CA ASP A 81 2.75 0.27 -12.48
C ASP A 81 2.78 1.74 -12.94
N TRP A 82 3.94 2.31 -13.27
CA TRP A 82 4.01 3.68 -13.80
C TRP A 82 3.10 3.92 -15.00
N PRO A 83 2.91 2.97 -15.96
CA PRO A 83 1.96 3.17 -17.05
C PRO A 83 0.50 3.41 -16.57
N LEU A 84 0.10 2.81 -15.44
CA LEU A 84 -1.21 3.05 -14.81
C LEU A 84 -1.29 4.45 -14.22
N LEU A 85 -0.24 4.88 -13.51
CA LEU A 85 -0.13 6.23 -12.96
C LEU A 85 -0.20 7.29 -14.07
N GLU A 86 0.56 7.10 -15.16
CA GLU A 86 0.54 8.00 -16.32
C GLU A 86 -0.82 8.03 -17.02
N ALA A 87 -1.48 6.87 -17.16
CA ALA A 87 -2.82 6.82 -17.73
C ALA A 87 -3.83 7.60 -16.88
N HIS A 88 -3.75 7.46 -15.56
CA HIS A 88 -4.60 8.20 -14.62
C HIS A 88 -4.31 9.71 -14.66
N ALA A 89 -3.05 10.12 -14.71
CA ALA A 89 -2.64 11.52 -14.86
C ALA A 89 -3.24 12.14 -16.15
N ARG A 90 -3.11 11.46 -17.30
CA ARG A 90 -3.72 11.89 -18.57
C ARG A 90 -5.23 12.00 -18.50
N MET A 91 -5.91 11.02 -17.90
CA MET A 91 -7.38 11.02 -17.79
C MET A 91 -7.92 12.15 -16.93
N THR A 92 -7.20 12.46 -15.85
CA THR A 92 -7.67 13.46 -14.86
C THR A 92 -7.13 14.86 -15.13
N GLY A 93 -6.16 15.01 -16.04
CA GLY A 93 -5.45 16.27 -16.28
C GLY A 93 -4.61 16.73 -15.07
N ARG A 94 -4.23 15.79 -14.20
CA ARG A 94 -3.45 16.03 -12.98
C ARG A 94 -2.08 15.40 -13.15
N ASP A 95 -1.05 16.07 -12.63
CA ASP A 95 0.33 15.63 -12.77
C ASP A 95 1.00 15.45 -11.40
N TRP A 96 1.94 14.50 -11.33
CA TRP A 96 2.80 14.24 -10.18
C TRP A 96 4.03 13.45 -10.62
N HIS A 97 5.05 13.45 -9.80
CA HIS A 97 6.28 12.70 -10.08
C HIS A 97 6.29 11.39 -9.30
N ALA A 98 6.62 10.28 -9.97
CA ALA A 98 6.84 9.00 -9.33
C ALA A 98 8.33 8.68 -9.22
N ALA A 99 8.76 8.28 -8.02
CA ALA A 99 10.05 7.67 -7.75
C ALA A 99 9.89 6.16 -7.56
N PRO A 100 10.92 5.35 -7.82
CA PRO A 100 10.81 3.91 -7.70
C PRO A 100 10.60 3.45 -6.25
N LEU A 101 9.68 2.49 -6.08
CA LEU A 101 9.44 1.74 -4.85
C LEU A 101 9.56 0.25 -5.17
N GLU A 102 10.66 -0.36 -4.77
CA GLU A 102 10.97 -1.73 -5.15
C GLU A 102 11.11 -2.66 -3.95
N ALA A 103 10.80 -3.94 -4.13
CA ALA A 103 10.98 -4.95 -3.09
C ALA A 103 12.43 -4.99 -2.60
N GLY A 104 12.61 -5.11 -1.29
CA GLY A 104 13.90 -5.06 -0.61
C GLY A 104 14.30 -3.67 -0.09
N MET A 105 13.71 -2.59 -0.58
CA MET A 105 13.88 -1.27 0.01
C MET A 105 13.40 -1.27 1.46
N SER A 106 14.08 -0.53 2.32
CA SER A 106 13.76 -0.43 3.75
C SER A 106 14.08 0.95 4.28
N ALA A 107 13.41 1.33 5.36
CA ALA A 107 13.69 2.57 6.09
C ALA A 107 13.52 2.34 7.60
N ASP A 108 14.28 3.10 8.38
CA ASP A 108 14.02 3.31 9.80
C ASP A 108 13.33 4.67 9.94
N LEU A 109 12.13 4.65 10.48
CA LEU A 109 11.30 5.86 10.65
C LEU A 109 11.61 6.59 11.99
N GLY A 110 12.70 6.23 12.64
CA GLY A 110 13.06 6.67 14.00
C GLY A 110 12.52 5.71 15.05
N GLY A 111 13.09 4.48 15.06
CA GLY A 111 12.71 3.39 15.97
C GLY A 111 11.54 2.55 15.51
N ARG A 112 11.17 2.63 14.23
CA ARG A 112 10.24 1.72 13.55
C ARG A 112 10.81 1.34 12.19
N ARG A 113 11.10 0.07 12.00
CA ARG A 113 11.67 -0.44 10.76
C ARG A 113 10.58 -0.91 9.83
N VAL A 114 10.68 -0.48 8.58
CA VAL A 114 9.77 -0.89 7.52
C VAL A 114 10.54 -1.46 6.34
N LYS A 115 9.94 -2.42 5.64
CA LYS A 115 10.54 -3.06 4.46
C LYS A 115 9.50 -3.27 3.38
N VAL A 116 9.87 -2.96 2.15
CA VAL A 116 9.02 -3.20 0.97
C VAL A 116 9.12 -4.66 0.55
N ALA A 117 7.98 -5.32 0.40
CA ALA A 117 7.86 -6.69 -0.11
C ALA A 117 7.15 -6.70 -1.45
N SER A 118 7.53 -7.61 -2.36
CA SER A 118 6.77 -7.83 -3.59
C SER A 118 5.45 -8.52 -3.28
N LEU A 119 4.36 -7.99 -3.83
CA LEU A 119 3.03 -8.58 -3.83
C LEU A 119 2.49 -8.69 -5.27
N ALA A 120 3.40 -8.83 -6.25
CA ALA A 120 3.06 -8.94 -7.66
C ALA A 120 2.01 -10.04 -7.90
N GLY A 121 0.84 -9.62 -8.35
CA GLY A 121 -0.34 -10.48 -8.52
C GLY A 121 -1.46 -9.64 -9.09
N HIS A 122 -2.16 -8.91 -8.25
CA HIS A 122 -3.25 -8.01 -8.61
C HIS A 122 -2.83 -7.01 -9.69
N THR A 123 -1.68 -6.35 -9.52
CA THR A 123 -0.89 -5.77 -10.61
C THR A 123 0.53 -6.34 -10.58
N ARG A 124 1.30 -6.14 -11.69
CA ARG A 124 2.71 -6.52 -11.72
C ARG A 124 3.57 -5.70 -10.79
N GLY A 125 3.15 -4.47 -10.49
CA GLY A 125 3.83 -3.54 -9.59
C GLY A 125 3.27 -3.54 -8.16
N SER A 126 2.36 -4.45 -7.81
CA SER A 126 1.87 -4.53 -6.43
C SER A 126 2.98 -4.79 -5.44
N VAL A 127 3.06 -3.96 -4.42
CA VAL A 127 4.00 -4.07 -3.29
C VAL A 127 3.25 -3.96 -1.96
N GLY A 128 3.87 -4.46 -0.90
CA GLY A 128 3.42 -4.30 0.47
C GLY A 128 4.49 -3.64 1.33
N LEU A 129 4.08 -3.04 2.43
CA LEU A 129 4.96 -2.46 3.44
C LEU A 129 4.90 -3.28 4.71
N LEU A 130 5.96 -4.00 5.02
CA LEU A 130 6.12 -4.76 6.25
C LEU A 130 6.58 -3.82 7.38
N LEU A 131 5.78 -3.71 8.42
CA LEU A 131 6.11 -3.08 9.68
C LEU A 131 6.66 -4.18 10.59
N GLU A 132 7.99 -4.29 10.66
CA GLU A 132 8.66 -5.43 11.29
C GLU A 132 8.36 -5.52 12.79
N ASP A 133 8.35 -4.38 13.47
CA ASP A 133 8.15 -4.33 14.93
C ASP A 133 6.69 -4.61 15.34
N GLU A 134 5.72 -4.37 14.45
CA GLU A 134 4.28 -4.65 14.66
C GLU A 134 3.83 -6.03 14.16
N GLY A 135 4.67 -6.75 13.43
CA GLY A 135 4.29 -7.98 12.74
C GLY A 135 3.11 -7.76 11.78
N LEU A 136 3.04 -6.57 11.16
CA LEU A 136 1.93 -6.14 10.30
C LEU A 136 2.44 -5.87 8.87
N LEU A 137 1.78 -6.46 7.87
CA LEU A 137 2.01 -6.18 6.46
C LEU A 137 0.87 -5.30 5.91
N LEU A 138 1.17 -4.10 5.44
CA LEU A 138 0.22 -3.30 4.66
C LEU A 138 0.25 -3.83 3.22
N ALA A 139 -0.80 -4.50 2.81
CA ALA A 139 -0.76 -5.36 1.63
C ALA A 139 -1.43 -4.75 0.38
N GLY A 140 -2.04 -3.57 0.49
CA GLY A 140 -2.80 -3.04 -0.64
C GLY A 140 -3.86 -4.05 -1.08
N ASP A 141 -3.97 -4.23 -2.39
CA ASP A 141 -4.84 -5.24 -3.01
C ASP A 141 -4.11 -6.53 -3.38
N GLY A 142 -2.80 -6.59 -3.12
CA GLY A 142 -2.00 -7.79 -3.34
C GLY A 142 -2.43 -8.98 -2.50
N LEU A 143 -3.04 -8.73 -1.32
CA LEU A 143 -3.62 -9.75 -0.43
C LEU A 143 -5.00 -9.31 0.06
N ASN A 144 -6.02 -9.47 -0.77
CA ASN A 144 -7.41 -9.33 -0.35
C ASN A 144 -7.98 -10.69 0.12
N PRO A 145 -9.05 -10.73 0.92
CA PRO A 145 -9.76 -11.98 1.24
C PRO A 145 -10.18 -12.76 -0.01
N THR A 146 -10.52 -12.06 -1.09
CA THR A 146 -10.69 -12.60 -2.43
C THR A 146 -9.64 -11.97 -3.34
N LEU A 147 -8.76 -12.78 -3.90
CA LEU A 147 -7.74 -12.30 -4.83
C LEU A 147 -8.39 -11.95 -6.17
N LEU A 148 -8.22 -10.70 -6.61
CA LEU A 148 -8.72 -10.21 -7.88
C LEU A 148 -7.55 -10.07 -8.85
N MET A 149 -7.59 -10.85 -9.93
CA MET A 149 -6.60 -10.89 -11.00
C MET A 149 -7.30 -10.46 -12.30
N LEU A 150 -7.59 -9.17 -12.40
CA LEU A 150 -8.39 -8.61 -13.50
C LEU A 150 -7.54 -7.63 -14.32
N GLY A 151 -7.75 -7.66 -15.63
CA GLY A 151 -7.11 -6.71 -16.55
C GLY A 151 -5.71 -7.13 -17.05
N PRO A 152 -5.17 -6.40 -18.03
CA PRO A 152 -3.86 -6.68 -18.62
C PRO A 152 -2.68 -6.35 -17.70
N GLU A 153 -2.90 -5.59 -16.65
CA GLU A 153 -1.93 -5.21 -15.61
C GLU A 153 -1.67 -6.33 -14.61
N ALA A 154 -2.59 -7.30 -14.48
CA ALA A 154 -2.42 -8.42 -13.57
C ALA A 154 -1.20 -9.29 -13.97
N ALA A 155 -0.56 -9.88 -12.97
CA ALA A 155 0.49 -10.86 -13.20
C ALA A 155 -0.12 -12.21 -13.63
N SER A 156 0.71 -13.16 -14.03
CA SER A 156 0.25 -14.53 -14.28
C SER A 156 -0.06 -15.27 -12.98
N PHE A 157 -0.88 -16.32 -13.05
CA PHE A 157 -1.12 -17.20 -11.89
C PHE A 157 0.17 -17.85 -11.36
N ALA A 158 1.11 -18.18 -12.25
CA ALA A 158 2.41 -18.71 -11.86
C ALA A 158 3.20 -17.68 -11.03
N GLN A 159 3.19 -16.42 -11.47
CA GLN A 159 3.82 -15.33 -10.71
C GLN A 159 3.12 -15.12 -9.37
N LEU A 160 1.79 -15.09 -9.34
CA LEU A 160 1.02 -14.96 -8.10
C LEU A 160 1.35 -16.07 -7.10
N ARG A 161 1.44 -17.33 -7.55
CA ARG A 161 1.85 -18.45 -6.70
C ARG A 161 3.24 -18.20 -6.09
N THR A 162 4.23 -17.89 -6.93
CA THR A 162 5.61 -17.58 -6.46
C THR A 162 5.60 -16.42 -5.44
N THR A 163 4.80 -15.40 -5.70
CA THR A 163 4.64 -14.25 -4.77
C THR A 163 4.08 -14.71 -3.42
N LEU A 164 3.00 -15.47 -3.41
CA LEU A 164 2.37 -15.95 -2.17
C LEU A 164 3.27 -16.90 -1.39
N GLU A 165 4.03 -17.77 -2.06
CA GLU A 165 5.03 -18.63 -1.44
C GLU A 165 6.12 -17.82 -0.74
N ALA A 166 6.60 -16.74 -1.36
CA ALA A 166 7.57 -15.83 -0.75
C ALA A 166 6.95 -15.03 0.40
N VAL A 167 5.73 -14.55 0.27
CA VAL A 167 5.00 -13.80 1.30
C VAL A 167 4.73 -14.67 2.53
N GLU A 168 4.46 -15.96 2.36
CA GLU A 168 4.27 -16.88 3.48
C GLU A 168 5.52 -17.00 4.37
N GLN A 169 6.72 -16.74 3.84
CA GLN A 169 7.97 -16.74 4.60
C GLN A 169 8.28 -15.42 5.31
N LEU A 170 7.54 -14.33 5.01
CA LEU A 170 7.79 -13.04 5.65
C LEU A 170 7.40 -13.07 7.15
N PRO A 171 8.12 -12.33 8.02
CA PRO A 171 7.89 -12.32 9.47
C PRO A 171 6.76 -11.35 9.85
N PHE A 172 5.51 -11.63 9.46
CA PHE A 172 4.32 -10.91 9.92
C PHE A 172 3.30 -11.90 10.49
N GLU A 173 2.39 -11.41 11.32
CA GLU A 173 1.29 -12.17 11.91
C GLU A 173 -0.05 -11.84 11.26
N ARG A 174 -0.20 -10.59 10.84
CA ARG A 174 -1.44 -10.03 10.28
C ARG A 174 -1.12 -9.16 9.08
N TYR A 175 -2.03 -9.06 8.16
CA TYR A 175 -1.93 -8.09 7.06
C TYR A 175 -3.18 -7.23 6.96
N LEU A 176 -3.03 -6.05 6.36
CA LEU A 176 -4.09 -5.09 6.12
C LEU A 176 -4.26 -4.91 4.62
N ALA A 177 -5.41 -5.35 4.11
CA ALA A 177 -5.81 -5.09 2.72
C ALA A 177 -6.47 -3.73 2.62
N SER A 178 -6.33 -3.05 1.48
CA SER A 178 -6.86 -1.68 1.33
C SER A 178 -8.39 -1.59 1.28
N HIS A 179 -9.10 -2.72 1.14
CA HIS A 179 -10.56 -2.78 1.21
C HIS A 179 -11.10 -3.48 2.47
N ALA A 180 -10.24 -3.74 3.45
CA ALA A 180 -10.61 -4.39 4.69
C ALA A 180 -10.57 -3.41 5.88
N PRO A 181 -11.64 -3.31 6.69
CA PRO A 181 -11.67 -2.39 7.82
C PRO A 181 -10.82 -2.84 9.01
N ARG A 182 -10.27 -4.05 8.96
CA ARG A 182 -9.47 -4.67 10.04
C ARG A 182 -8.39 -5.58 9.50
N PRO A 183 -7.28 -5.76 10.22
CA PRO A 183 -6.26 -6.71 9.85
C PRO A 183 -6.78 -8.15 9.77
N ILE A 184 -6.22 -8.89 8.84
CA ILE A 184 -6.54 -10.29 8.53
C ILE A 184 -5.36 -11.15 8.97
N ALA A 185 -5.62 -12.33 9.51
CA ALA A 185 -4.58 -13.25 9.95
C ALA A 185 -3.74 -13.78 8.77
N LYS A 186 -2.44 -13.91 8.95
CA LYS A 186 -1.49 -14.45 7.96
C LYS A 186 -1.93 -15.82 7.39
N ALA A 187 -2.62 -16.63 8.19
CA ALA A 187 -3.12 -17.95 7.77
C ALA A 187 -3.98 -17.91 6.48
N GLN A 188 -4.56 -16.75 6.13
CA GLN A 188 -5.29 -16.57 4.88
C GLN A 188 -4.39 -16.73 3.65
N VAL A 189 -3.09 -16.43 3.73
CA VAL A 189 -2.12 -16.65 2.63
C VAL A 189 -2.06 -18.14 2.26
N GLY A 190 -1.97 -19.01 3.26
CA GLY A 190 -2.01 -20.46 3.03
C GLY A 190 -3.36 -20.95 2.47
N VAL A 191 -4.47 -20.25 2.74
CA VAL A 191 -5.76 -20.54 2.09
C VAL A 191 -5.68 -20.22 0.60
N HIS A 192 -5.14 -19.06 0.22
CA HIS A 192 -4.96 -18.68 -1.19
C HIS A 192 -4.07 -19.66 -1.94
N LEU A 193 -2.94 -20.08 -1.35
CA LEU A 193 -2.01 -21.05 -1.95
C LEU A 193 -2.67 -22.41 -2.24
N ARG A 194 -3.63 -22.84 -1.43
CA ARG A 194 -4.33 -24.12 -1.66
C ARG A 194 -5.37 -24.06 -2.78
N HIS A 195 -5.78 -22.86 -3.19
CA HIS A 195 -6.80 -22.64 -4.23
C HIS A 195 -6.22 -22.16 -5.57
N LEU A 196 -4.91 -22.02 -5.68
CA LEU A 196 -4.16 -21.74 -6.91
C LEU A 196 -3.58 -23.03 -7.50
#